data_dba19db355d034350c27810ec213ab5f
#
_entry.id   dba19db355d034350c27810ec213ab5f
#
_cell.length_a   1.000
_cell.length_b   1.000
_cell.length_c   1.000
_cell.angle_alpha   90.00
_cell.angle_beta   90.00
_cell.angle_gamma   90.00
#
_symmetry.space_group_name_H-M   'P 1'
#
loop_
_entity.id
_entity.type
_entity.pdbx_description
1 polymer ?
#
loop_
_entity_poly.entity_id
_entity_poly.type
_entity_poly.pdbx_seq_one_letter_code
_entity_poly.pdbx_strand_id
1 'polypeptide(L)'
;MSEPRRIYSIDIFRGMTIALMILVNNPGSWGHVYAPLLHAKWHGCTLTDLVFPFFLFLVGASMRFAFVKWHYYPSPKFYKHIFWRTVSIFMAGWFIHAYPFIVQDWDWSSFRYFGVLQRIAIAYGISALLIIRYDFKQLLPIISGILIFYWGLLWLGGTGDPYGLEENLVRKVDIFLFGEKHLYGGFGIPFDPEGLLSAIPS
;
A
#
# COMPACT_ATOMS: atom_id res chain seq x y z
N MET A 1 -20.05 -12.79 27.81
CA MET A 1 -19.46 -12.42 26.50
C MET A 1 -18.16 -13.19 26.38
N SER A 2 -18.07 -14.16 25.46
CA SER A 2 -16.83 -14.89 25.23
C SER A 2 -15.75 -13.93 24.72
N GLU A 3 -14.57 -13.97 25.31
CA GLU A 3 -13.43 -13.22 24.80
C GLU A 3 -13.22 -13.51 23.31
N PRO A 4 -12.84 -12.48 22.50
CA PRO A 4 -12.58 -12.70 21.09
C PRO A 4 -11.46 -13.72 20.95
N ARG A 5 -11.80 -14.90 20.41
CA ARG A 5 -10.87 -16.02 20.25
C ARG A 5 -9.72 -15.58 19.35
N ARG A 6 -8.50 -15.60 19.90
CA ARG A 6 -7.28 -15.28 19.14
C ARG A 6 -7.09 -16.29 18.01
N ILE A 7 -6.89 -15.79 16.78
CA ILE A 7 -6.70 -16.63 15.59
C ILE A 7 -5.21 -16.72 15.30
N TYR A 8 -4.60 -17.78 15.82
CA TYR A 8 -3.16 -18.00 15.69
C TYR A 8 -2.66 -18.04 14.25
N SER A 9 -3.46 -18.55 13.30
CA SER A 9 -3.07 -18.58 11.88
C SER A 9 -2.82 -17.17 11.29
N ILE A 10 -3.60 -16.16 11.69
CA ILE A 10 -3.37 -14.77 11.26
C ILE A 10 -2.09 -14.24 11.87
N ASP A 11 -1.84 -14.52 13.14
CA ASP A 11 -0.63 -14.04 13.82
C ASP A 11 0.63 -14.69 13.24
N ILE A 12 0.58 -16.00 12.96
CA ILE A 12 1.69 -16.74 12.32
C ILE A 12 1.94 -16.20 10.92
N PHE A 13 0.90 -16.06 10.09
CA PHE A 13 1.04 -15.58 8.73
C PHE A 13 1.57 -14.12 8.69
N ARG A 14 1.16 -13.27 9.64
CA ARG A 14 1.72 -11.93 9.81
C ARG A 14 3.21 -11.97 10.15
N GLY A 15 3.62 -12.83 11.09
CA GLY A 15 5.02 -13.03 11.44
C GLY A 15 5.85 -13.50 10.24
N MET A 16 5.36 -14.47 9.48
CA MET A 16 6.00 -14.94 8.25
C MET A 16 6.14 -13.83 7.20
N THR A 17 5.09 -13.05 6.99
CA THR A 17 5.11 -11.93 6.03
C THR A 17 6.13 -10.86 6.43
N ILE A 18 6.21 -10.52 7.73
CA ILE A 18 7.21 -9.58 8.24
C ILE A 18 8.63 -10.13 8.07
N ALA A 19 8.85 -11.40 8.41
CA ALA A 19 10.16 -12.05 8.24
C ALA A 19 10.59 -12.06 6.76
N LEU A 20 9.66 -12.38 5.85
CA LEU A 20 9.93 -12.34 4.42
C LEU A 20 10.22 -10.90 3.94
N MET A 21 9.47 -9.91 4.43
CA MET A 21 9.71 -8.49 4.11
C MET A 21 11.12 -8.04 4.53
N ILE A 22 11.57 -8.44 5.73
CA ILE A 22 12.93 -8.15 6.19
C ILE A 22 13.96 -8.82 5.28
N LEU A 23 13.74 -10.08 4.94
CA LEU A 23 14.64 -10.85 4.09
C LEU A 23 14.81 -10.21 2.70
N VAL A 24 13.71 -9.86 2.02
CA VAL A 24 13.75 -9.36 0.64
C VAL A 24 14.24 -7.91 0.56
N ASN A 25 14.07 -7.11 1.61
CA ASN A 25 14.50 -5.71 1.63
C ASN A 25 15.93 -5.52 2.16
N ASN A 26 16.56 -6.56 2.71
CA ASN A 26 17.91 -6.50 3.26
C ASN A 26 18.80 -7.61 2.73
N PRO A 27 19.00 -7.73 1.41
CA PRO A 27 19.98 -8.65 0.88
C PRO A 27 21.38 -8.14 1.24
N GLY A 28 22.29 -9.02 1.61
CA GLY A 28 23.65 -8.62 1.93
C GLY A 28 24.38 -7.92 0.77
N SER A 29 24.00 -8.23 -0.47
CA SER A 29 24.48 -7.57 -1.69
C SER A 29 23.39 -7.62 -2.77
N TRP A 30 23.05 -6.47 -3.32
CA TRP A 30 22.09 -6.38 -4.43
C TRP A 30 22.59 -7.01 -5.74
N GLY A 31 23.90 -7.18 -5.90
CA GLY A 31 24.49 -7.85 -7.04
C GLY A 31 24.42 -9.40 -6.97
N HIS A 32 24.08 -9.97 -5.82
CA HIS A 32 24.09 -11.42 -5.59
C HIS A 32 22.82 -11.88 -4.86
N VAL A 33 21.65 -11.54 -5.41
CA VAL A 33 20.33 -11.92 -4.87
C VAL A 33 19.78 -13.08 -5.68
N TYR A 34 19.19 -14.09 -5.02
CA TYR A 34 18.47 -15.16 -5.71
C TYR A 34 17.29 -14.60 -6.50
N ALA A 35 17.13 -15.05 -7.74
CA ALA A 35 16.12 -14.54 -8.65
C ALA A 35 14.67 -14.48 -8.08
N PRO A 36 14.18 -15.47 -7.31
CA PRO A 36 12.86 -15.39 -6.68
C PRO A 36 12.70 -14.29 -5.61
N LEU A 37 13.83 -13.77 -5.08
CA LEU A 37 13.88 -12.72 -4.07
C LEU A 37 14.10 -11.32 -4.66
N LEU A 38 14.22 -11.22 -5.98
CA LEU A 38 14.23 -9.95 -6.71
C LEU A 38 12.81 -9.56 -7.10
N HIS A 39 12.54 -8.27 -7.20
CA HIS A 39 11.31 -7.78 -7.84
C HIS A 39 11.31 -8.09 -9.34
N ALA A 40 10.13 -8.34 -9.90
CA ALA A 40 9.97 -8.35 -11.35
C ALA A 40 10.39 -6.99 -11.94
N LYS A 41 11.01 -7.02 -13.12
CA LYS A 41 11.49 -5.77 -13.74
C LYS A 41 10.37 -4.79 -14.04
N TRP A 42 9.24 -5.26 -14.55
CA TRP A 42 8.00 -4.52 -14.74
C TRP A 42 6.82 -5.50 -14.86
N HIS A 43 6.68 -6.18 -16.00
CA HIS A 43 5.70 -7.25 -16.16
C HIS A 43 6.20 -8.54 -15.51
N GLY A 44 5.39 -9.13 -14.68
CA GLY A 44 5.71 -10.38 -13.99
C GLY A 44 5.30 -10.35 -12.51
N CYS A 45 5.61 -11.44 -11.81
CA CYS A 45 5.34 -11.59 -10.39
C CYS A 45 6.36 -12.55 -9.79
N THR A 46 7.12 -12.11 -8.82
CA THR A 46 8.04 -12.93 -8.04
C THR A 46 7.50 -13.12 -6.62
N LEU A 47 8.18 -13.94 -5.82
CA LEU A 47 7.83 -14.11 -4.41
C LEU A 47 7.90 -12.78 -3.65
N THR A 48 8.86 -11.93 -3.98
CA THR A 48 9.03 -10.59 -3.40
C THR A 48 7.84 -9.69 -3.65
N ASP A 49 7.26 -9.73 -4.85
CA ASP A 49 6.12 -8.91 -5.23
C ASP A 49 4.83 -9.30 -4.48
N LEU A 50 4.75 -10.52 -3.93
CA LEU A 50 3.62 -10.99 -3.15
C LEU A 50 3.65 -10.53 -1.68
N VAL A 51 4.79 -10.09 -1.17
CA VAL A 51 4.96 -9.71 0.25
C VAL A 51 4.01 -8.59 0.64
N PHE A 52 3.94 -7.54 -0.17
CA PHE A 52 3.08 -6.39 0.09
C PHE A 52 1.58 -6.71 -0.03
N PRO A 53 1.10 -7.41 -1.08
CA PRO A 53 -0.29 -7.89 -1.14
C PRO A 53 -0.68 -8.77 0.04
N PHE A 54 0.17 -9.69 0.48
CA PHE A 54 -0.10 -10.50 1.67
C PHE A 54 -0.22 -9.66 2.93
N PHE A 55 0.62 -8.64 3.08
CA PHE A 55 0.52 -7.71 4.19
C PHE A 55 -0.81 -6.95 4.19
N LEU A 56 -1.23 -6.40 3.04
CA LEU A 56 -2.53 -5.73 2.90
C LEU A 56 -3.71 -6.67 3.18
N PHE A 57 -3.65 -7.90 2.67
CA PHE A 57 -4.66 -8.91 2.98
C PHE A 57 -4.78 -9.15 4.49
N LEU A 58 -3.64 -9.26 5.20
CA LEU A 58 -3.63 -9.44 6.65
C LEU A 58 -4.16 -8.21 7.40
N VAL A 59 -3.90 -7.00 6.91
CA VAL A 59 -4.47 -5.78 7.45
C VAL A 59 -6.00 -5.83 7.34
N GLY A 60 -6.55 -6.16 6.16
CA GLY A 60 -7.97 -6.29 5.92
C GLY A 60 -8.63 -7.37 6.78
N ALA A 61 -8.04 -8.58 6.81
CA ALA A 61 -8.52 -9.68 7.65
C ALA A 61 -8.53 -9.28 9.15
N SER A 62 -7.48 -8.61 9.60
CA SER A 62 -7.38 -8.15 10.99
C SER A 62 -8.42 -7.10 11.37
N MET A 63 -8.83 -6.24 10.42
CA MET A 63 -9.90 -5.25 10.66
C MET A 63 -11.21 -5.94 11.02
N ARG A 64 -11.56 -7.02 10.35
CA ARG A 64 -12.78 -7.79 10.64
C ARG A 64 -12.87 -8.17 12.11
N PHE A 65 -11.76 -8.66 12.69
CA PHE A 65 -11.72 -9.06 14.10
C PHE A 65 -11.58 -7.86 15.05
N ALA A 66 -10.81 -6.85 14.67
CA ALA A 66 -10.63 -5.65 15.48
C ALA A 66 -11.95 -4.86 15.66
N PHE A 67 -12.82 -4.83 14.64
CA PHE A 67 -14.06 -4.07 14.66
C PHE A 67 -15.19 -4.74 15.43
N VAL A 68 -15.08 -6.03 15.77
CA VAL A 68 -16.03 -6.71 16.68
C VAL A 68 -16.19 -5.94 17.98
N LYS A 69 -15.13 -5.41 18.58
CA LYS A 69 -15.19 -4.63 19.81
C LYS A 69 -16.00 -3.33 19.70
N TRP A 70 -16.19 -2.83 18.48
CA TRP A 70 -16.99 -1.66 18.16
C TRP A 70 -18.41 -2.02 17.73
N HIS A 71 -18.79 -3.31 17.79
CA HIS A 71 -20.06 -3.86 17.33
C HIS A 71 -20.42 -3.46 15.90
N TYR A 72 -19.42 -3.17 15.06
CA TYR A 72 -19.60 -2.63 13.71
C TYR A 72 -20.51 -1.40 13.65
N TYR A 73 -20.54 -0.60 14.74
CA TYR A 73 -21.40 0.57 14.82
C TYR A 73 -20.59 1.85 14.52
N PRO A 74 -21.09 2.71 13.60
CA PRO A 74 -20.43 3.95 13.20
C PRO A 74 -20.56 5.04 14.29
N SER A 75 -19.79 4.94 15.35
CA SER A 75 -19.76 5.91 16.43
C SER A 75 -18.71 7.00 16.20
N PRO A 76 -18.86 8.22 16.77
CA PRO A 76 -17.84 9.26 16.70
C PRO A 76 -16.48 8.80 17.26
N LYS A 77 -16.47 7.95 18.28
CA LYS A 77 -15.26 7.34 18.83
C LYS A 77 -14.57 6.41 17.83
N PHE A 78 -15.36 5.63 17.06
CA PHE A 78 -14.85 4.76 16.01
C PHE A 78 -14.17 5.59 14.91
N TYR A 79 -14.84 6.62 14.37
CA TYR A 79 -14.29 7.49 13.34
C TYR A 79 -13.00 8.19 13.81
N LYS A 80 -12.98 8.69 15.04
CA LYS A 80 -11.79 9.30 15.65
C LYS A 80 -10.64 8.28 15.74
N HIS A 81 -10.93 7.03 16.11
CA HIS A 81 -9.92 5.96 16.17
C HIS A 81 -9.34 5.65 14.79
N ILE A 82 -10.19 5.48 13.75
CA ILE A 82 -9.74 5.23 12.38
C ILE A 82 -8.91 6.40 11.87
N PHE A 83 -9.38 7.64 12.03
CA PHE A 83 -8.67 8.84 11.59
C PHE A 83 -7.26 8.90 12.20
N TRP A 84 -7.15 8.82 13.53
CA TRP A 84 -5.85 8.90 14.18
C TRP A 84 -4.92 7.75 13.79
N ARG A 85 -5.45 6.54 13.61
CA ARG A 85 -4.65 5.40 13.15
C ARG A 85 -4.15 5.60 11.72
N THR A 86 -5.01 6.05 10.81
CA THR A 86 -4.64 6.41 9.43
C THR A 86 -3.54 7.47 9.41
N VAL A 87 -3.75 8.57 10.14
CA VAL A 87 -2.77 9.66 10.23
C VAL A 87 -1.45 9.18 10.84
N SER A 88 -1.49 8.38 11.90
CA SER A 88 -0.27 7.87 12.55
C SER A 88 0.55 6.98 11.60
N ILE A 89 -0.10 6.11 10.82
CA ILE A 89 0.60 5.26 9.83
C ILE A 89 1.19 6.13 8.72
N PHE A 90 0.43 7.11 8.23
CA PHE A 90 0.87 8.03 7.19
C PHE A 90 2.10 8.84 7.62
N MET A 91 2.03 9.42 8.82
CA MET A 91 3.13 10.21 9.40
C MET A 91 4.36 9.36 9.73
N ALA A 92 4.17 8.11 10.16
CA ALA A 92 5.27 7.17 10.33
C ALA A 92 6.01 6.91 9.02
N GLY A 93 5.30 6.83 7.89
CA GLY A 93 5.93 6.73 6.57
C GLY A 93 6.76 7.95 6.21
N TRP A 94 6.25 9.15 6.46
CA TRP A 94 7.02 10.38 6.26
C TRP A 94 8.24 10.45 7.19
N PHE A 95 8.08 10.03 8.45
CA PHE A 95 9.21 9.97 9.39
C PHE A 95 10.32 9.04 8.88
N ILE A 96 9.97 7.87 8.35
CA ILE A 96 10.96 6.93 7.78
C ILE A 96 11.65 7.53 6.56
N HIS A 97 10.92 8.19 5.66
CA HIS A 97 11.51 8.85 4.49
C HIS A 97 12.38 10.04 4.89
N ALA A 98 12.02 10.76 5.95
CA ALA A 98 12.78 11.90 6.44
C ALA A 98 13.94 11.50 7.36
N TYR A 99 13.97 10.27 7.88
CA TYR A 99 14.98 9.83 8.87
C TYR A 99 16.43 10.09 8.44
N PRO A 100 16.82 9.95 7.16
CA PRO A 100 18.18 10.28 6.72
C PRO A 100 18.66 11.70 7.01
N PHE A 101 17.76 12.67 7.26
CA PHE A 101 18.14 14.05 7.62
C PHE A 101 19.03 14.13 8.87
N ILE A 102 18.97 13.10 9.71
CA ILE A 102 19.80 13.03 10.94
C ILE A 102 21.26 12.65 10.64
N VAL A 103 21.49 11.99 9.48
CA VAL A 103 22.76 11.32 9.17
C VAL A 103 23.50 11.96 7.99
N GLN A 104 22.81 12.67 7.10
CA GLN A 104 23.36 13.18 5.83
C GLN A 104 22.82 14.59 5.52
N ASP A 105 23.54 15.31 4.62
CA ASP A 105 23.02 16.53 4.01
C ASP A 105 21.68 16.22 3.30
N TRP A 106 20.60 16.81 3.82
CA TRP A 106 19.24 16.51 3.42
C TRP A 106 18.72 17.53 2.41
N ASP A 107 18.27 17.05 1.25
CA ASP A 107 17.61 17.88 0.24
C ASP A 107 16.09 17.66 0.26
N TRP A 108 15.37 18.63 0.80
CA TRP A 108 13.91 18.63 0.81
C TRP A 108 13.29 18.72 -0.58
N SER A 109 14.03 19.16 -1.59
CA SER A 109 13.55 19.26 -2.98
C SER A 109 13.35 17.90 -3.64
N SER A 110 13.89 16.82 -3.05
CA SER A 110 13.79 15.45 -3.51
C SER A 110 13.01 14.54 -2.55
N PHE A 111 12.28 15.12 -1.58
CA PHE A 111 11.52 14.35 -0.59
C PHE A 111 10.39 13.56 -1.24
N ARG A 112 10.39 12.23 -1.06
CA ARG A 112 9.36 11.34 -1.58
C ARG A 112 8.10 11.41 -0.71
N TYR A 113 6.97 11.85 -1.30
CA TYR A 113 5.71 12.03 -0.56
C TYR A 113 4.94 10.73 -0.33
N PHE A 114 4.98 9.82 -1.28
CA PHE A 114 4.29 8.55 -1.22
C PHE A 114 5.26 7.37 -1.07
N GLY A 115 4.82 6.34 -0.37
CA GLY A 115 5.54 5.11 -0.17
C GLY A 115 4.61 4.06 0.44
N VAL A 116 5.17 2.93 0.81
CA VAL A 116 4.44 1.77 1.30
C VAL A 116 3.48 2.10 2.46
N LEU A 117 3.93 2.86 3.46
CA LEU A 117 3.11 3.18 4.63
C LEU A 117 1.99 4.17 4.32
N GLN A 118 2.20 5.13 3.43
CA GLN A 118 1.16 6.05 2.96
C GLN A 118 0.06 5.28 2.23
N ARG A 119 0.45 4.36 1.34
CA ARG A 119 -0.49 3.47 0.65
C ARG A 119 -1.29 2.61 1.62
N ILE A 120 -0.63 1.99 2.61
CA ILE A 120 -1.29 1.21 3.67
C ILE A 120 -2.26 2.10 4.46
N ALA A 121 -1.87 3.32 4.81
CA ALA A 121 -2.70 4.25 5.57
C ALA A 121 -4.00 4.59 4.81
N ILE A 122 -3.89 4.93 3.53
CA ILE A 122 -5.04 5.27 2.68
C ILE A 122 -5.95 4.05 2.51
N ALA A 123 -5.38 2.90 2.13
CA ALA A 123 -6.11 1.65 1.97
C ALA A 123 -6.84 1.26 3.27
N TYR A 124 -6.15 1.33 4.43
CA TYR A 124 -6.73 1.08 5.74
C TYR A 124 -7.90 2.01 6.03
N GLY A 125 -7.72 3.33 5.85
CA GLY A 125 -8.73 4.33 6.16
C GLY A 125 -10.01 4.14 5.32
N ILE A 126 -9.86 4.00 4.01
CA ILE A 126 -10.98 3.79 3.08
C ILE A 126 -11.67 2.46 3.34
N SER A 127 -10.92 1.36 3.46
CA SER A 127 -11.48 0.04 3.73
C SER A 127 -12.22 -0.01 5.07
N ALA A 128 -11.72 0.66 6.11
CA ALA A 128 -12.40 0.76 7.40
C ALA A 128 -13.76 1.45 7.28
N LEU A 129 -13.85 2.52 6.49
CA LEU A 129 -15.11 3.24 6.25
C LEU A 129 -16.09 2.39 5.42
N LEU A 130 -15.60 1.65 4.45
CA LEU A 130 -16.43 0.75 3.64
C LEU A 130 -16.98 -0.41 4.47
N ILE A 131 -16.14 -1.09 5.27
CA ILE A 131 -16.54 -2.24 6.10
C ILE A 131 -17.60 -1.87 7.13
N ILE A 132 -17.56 -0.64 7.69
CA ILE A 132 -18.56 -0.20 8.68
C ILE A 132 -19.88 0.22 8.02
N ARG A 133 -19.85 0.60 6.75
CA ARG A 133 -21.01 1.15 6.04
C ARG A 133 -21.77 0.12 5.24
N TYR A 134 -21.10 -0.91 4.70
CA TYR A 134 -21.62 -1.84 3.73
C TYR A 134 -21.48 -3.29 4.18
N ASP A 135 -22.51 -4.08 3.88
CA ASP A 135 -22.48 -5.53 4.09
C ASP A 135 -21.64 -6.23 3.03
N PHE A 136 -21.24 -7.47 3.31
CA PHE A 136 -20.42 -8.28 2.40
C PHE A 136 -21.00 -8.37 0.97
N LYS A 137 -22.32 -8.51 0.84
CA LYS A 137 -23.00 -8.57 -0.46
C LYS A 137 -22.92 -7.26 -1.25
N GLN A 138 -22.83 -6.12 -0.54
CA GLN A 138 -22.66 -4.80 -1.15
C GLN A 138 -21.18 -4.49 -1.45
N LEU A 139 -20.26 -5.00 -0.63
CA LEU A 139 -18.82 -4.80 -0.84
C LEU A 139 -18.32 -5.47 -2.12
N LEU A 140 -18.84 -6.66 -2.46
CA LEU A 140 -18.43 -7.36 -3.68
C LEU A 140 -18.60 -6.52 -4.96
N PRO A 141 -19.80 -5.98 -5.28
CA PRO A 141 -19.95 -5.14 -6.46
C PRO A 141 -19.18 -3.82 -6.37
N ILE A 142 -19.00 -3.24 -5.18
CA ILE A 142 -18.19 -2.04 -4.98
C ILE A 142 -16.72 -2.34 -5.34
N ILE A 143 -16.14 -3.41 -4.81
CA ILE A 143 -14.77 -3.80 -5.12
C ILE A 143 -14.61 -4.11 -6.61
N SER A 144 -15.54 -4.90 -7.19
CA SER A 144 -15.51 -5.19 -8.63
C SER A 144 -15.61 -3.92 -9.47
N GLY A 145 -16.47 -2.98 -9.07
CA GLY A 145 -16.60 -1.68 -9.71
C GLY A 145 -15.31 -0.85 -9.65
N ILE A 146 -14.66 -0.80 -8.49
CA ILE A 146 -13.37 -0.11 -8.31
C ILE A 146 -12.31 -0.72 -9.23
N LEU A 147 -12.19 -2.05 -9.29
CA LEU A 147 -11.21 -2.73 -10.14
C LEU A 147 -11.45 -2.51 -11.63
N ILE A 148 -12.69 -2.62 -12.08
CA ILE A 148 -13.08 -2.38 -13.47
C ILE A 148 -12.85 -0.91 -13.84
N PHE A 149 -13.26 0.00 -12.97
CA PHE A 149 -13.03 1.44 -13.16
C PHE A 149 -11.54 1.76 -13.25
N TYR A 150 -10.72 1.22 -12.35
CA TYR A 150 -9.28 1.43 -12.37
C TYR A 150 -8.63 0.86 -13.63
N TRP A 151 -9.02 -0.35 -14.04
CA TRP A 151 -8.56 -0.94 -15.30
C TRP A 151 -8.92 -0.07 -16.51
N GLY A 152 -10.19 0.35 -16.60
CA GLY A 152 -10.66 1.24 -17.69
C GLY A 152 -9.96 2.59 -17.68
N LEU A 153 -9.72 3.16 -16.49
CA LEU A 153 -8.99 4.43 -16.31
C LEU A 153 -7.56 4.33 -16.85
N LEU A 154 -6.84 3.24 -16.56
CA LEU A 154 -5.49 3.01 -17.09
C LEU A 154 -5.52 2.85 -18.62
N TRP A 155 -6.47 2.07 -19.12
CA TRP A 155 -6.61 1.81 -20.57
C TRP A 155 -6.91 3.09 -21.36
N LEU A 156 -7.79 3.95 -20.85
CA LEU A 156 -8.17 5.21 -21.51
C LEU A 156 -7.13 6.32 -21.35
N GLY A 157 -6.41 6.35 -20.24
CA GLY A 157 -5.48 7.44 -19.90
C GLY A 157 -4.03 7.19 -20.32
N GLY A 158 -3.68 5.94 -20.66
CA GLY A 158 -2.37 5.60 -21.19
C GLY A 158 -2.22 6.04 -22.64
N THR A 159 -0.99 6.26 -23.09
CA THR A 159 -0.64 6.56 -24.48
C THR A 159 0.29 5.47 -24.97
N GLY A 160 0.06 4.95 -26.17
CA GLY A 160 0.86 3.86 -26.74
C GLY A 160 0.63 2.54 -26.00
N ASP A 161 1.48 2.17 -25.05
CA ASP A 161 1.27 1.04 -24.13
C ASP A 161 0.69 1.54 -22.79
N PRO A 162 -0.64 1.43 -22.57
CA PRO A 162 -1.29 1.92 -21.35
C PRO A 162 -0.78 1.29 -20.07
N TYR A 163 -0.19 0.11 -20.16
CA TYR A 163 0.34 -0.67 -19.03
C TYR A 163 1.88 -0.64 -18.97
N GLY A 164 2.54 0.01 -19.91
CA GLY A 164 3.98 0.19 -19.95
C GLY A 164 4.47 1.13 -18.84
N LEU A 165 5.71 0.99 -18.43
CA LEU A 165 6.31 1.79 -17.37
C LEU A 165 6.32 3.29 -17.69
N GLU A 166 6.59 3.66 -18.94
CA GLU A 166 6.80 5.05 -19.35
C GLU A 166 5.51 5.80 -19.64
N GLU A 167 4.52 5.12 -20.24
CA GLU A 167 3.35 5.75 -20.87
C GLU A 167 2.06 5.60 -20.06
N ASN A 168 2.12 4.92 -18.89
CA ASN A 168 0.94 4.68 -18.08
C ASN A 168 0.42 5.98 -17.42
N LEU A 169 -0.90 5.97 -17.15
CA LEU A 169 -1.58 7.10 -16.54
C LEU A 169 -1.10 7.38 -15.10
N VAL A 170 -0.73 6.33 -14.34
CA VAL A 170 -0.28 6.49 -12.94
C VAL A 170 0.91 7.43 -12.91
N ARG A 171 1.94 7.15 -13.71
CA ARG A 171 3.13 7.98 -13.79
C ARG A 171 2.81 9.43 -14.19
N LYS A 172 1.95 9.63 -15.18
CA LYS A 172 1.56 10.98 -15.63
C LYS A 172 0.90 11.80 -14.52
N VAL A 173 -0.01 11.18 -13.79
CA VAL A 173 -0.73 11.84 -12.68
C VAL A 173 0.23 12.12 -11.52
N ASP A 174 1.07 11.19 -11.16
CA ASP A 174 2.02 11.39 -10.06
C ASP A 174 3.07 12.46 -10.39
N ILE A 175 3.58 12.52 -11.63
CA ILE A 175 4.45 13.60 -12.09
C ILE A 175 3.72 14.95 -12.07
N PHE A 176 2.47 15.00 -12.53
CA PHE A 176 1.68 16.24 -12.53
C PHE A 176 1.43 16.77 -11.12
N LEU A 177 1.15 15.89 -10.15
CA LEU A 177 0.82 16.28 -8.78
C LEU A 177 2.05 16.59 -7.92
N PHE A 178 3.11 15.82 -8.08
CA PHE A 178 4.25 15.83 -7.15
C PHE A 178 5.55 16.30 -7.80
N GLY A 179 5.65 16.22 -9.13
CA GLY A 179 6.89 16.48 -9.85
C GLY A 179 7.83 15.28 -9.84
N GLU A 180 8.72 15.20 -10.84
CA GLU A 180 9.62 14.06 -11.05
C GLU A 180 10.59 13.81 -9.87
N LYS A 181 11.05 14.89 -9.21
CA LYS A 181 12.02 14.81 -8.12
C LYS A 181 11.49 14.14 -6.86
N HIS A 182 10.17 14.08 -6.69
CA HIS A 182 9.50 13.52 -5.52
C HIS A 182 9.04 12.07 -5.71
N LEU A 183 9.35 11.47 -6.87
CA LEU A 183 9.03 10.10 -7.20
C LEU A 183 10.22 9.15 -6.97
N TYR A 184 9.92 7.86 -6.88
CA TYR A 184 10.95 6.85 -6.76
C TYR A 184 11.71 6.67 -8.09
N GLY A 185 13.03 6.71 -8.04
CA GLY A 185 13.91 6.62 -9.23
C GLY A 185 14.50 5.22 -9.50
N GLY A 186 14.10 4.20 -8.76
CA GLY A 186 14.71 2.85 -8.81
C GLY A 186 14.50 2.08 -10.12
N PHE A 187 13.59 2.54 -10.99
CA PHE A 187 13.38 1.97 -12.33
C PHE A 187 14.21 2.63 -13.44
N GLY A 188 15.11 3.56 -13.08
CA GLY A 188 15.87 4.35 -14.06
C GLY A 188 15.09 5.54 -14.64
N ILE A 189 13.80 5.61 -14.40
CA ILE A 189 12.91 6.75 -14.69
C ILE A 189 12.08 7.08 -13.45
N PRO A 190 11.62 8.33 -13.28
CA PRO A 190 10.74 8.71 -12.18
C PRO A 190 9.41 7.97 -12.28
N PHE A 191 9.16 7.05 -11.37
CA PHE A 191 7.91 6.30 -11.25
C PHE A 191 7.72 5.84 -9.82
N ASP A 192 6.56 6.06 -9.23
CA ASP A 192 6.25 5.61 -7.89
C ASP A 192 5.25 4.43 -7.90
N PRO A 193 5.69 3.19 -7.59
CA PRO A 193 4.79 2.04 -7.53
C PRO A 193 3.74 2.18 -6.41
N GLU A 194 4.01 2.97 -5.38
CA GLU A 194 3.11 3.31 -4.28
C GLU A 194 2.41 4.65 -4.47
N GLY A 195 2.40 5.21 -5.68
CA GLY A 195 1.79 6.49 -6.01
C GLY A 195 0.29 6.57 -5.73
N LEU A 196 -0.28 7.77 -5.85
CA LEU A 196 -1.65 8.04 -5.44
C LEU A 196 -2.68 7.17 -6.19
N LEU A 197 -2.59 7.10 -7.52
CA LEU A 197 -3.53 6.29 -8.31
C LEU A 197 -3.32 4.79 -8.09
N SER A 198 -2.10 4.34 -7.89
CA SER A 198 -1.81 2.92 -7.62
C SER A 198 -2.37 2.44 -6.28
N ALA A 199 -2.75 3.36 -5.37
CA ALA A 199 -3.41 3.03 -4.11
C ALA A 199 -4.90 2.65 -4.28
N ILE A 200 -5.56 3.02 -5.38
CA ILE A 200 -6.99 2.78 -5.61
C ILE A 200 -7.36 1.29 -5.53
N PRO A 201 -6.66 0.35 -6.19
CA PRO A 201 -7.01 -1.08 -6.17
C PRO A 201 -6.53 -1.81 -4.90
N SER A 202 -5.99 -1.12 -3.91
CA SER A 202 -5.31 -1.71 -2.73
C SER A 202 -6.24 -2.10 -1.58
#